data_a05269c4503e81d78fe46b8867fa6acc
#
_entry.id   a05269c4503e81d78fe46b8867fa6acc
#
_cell.length_a   1.000
_cell.length_b   1.000
_cell.length_c   1.000
_cell.angle_alpha   90.00
_cell.angle_beta   90.00
_cell.angle_gamma   90.00
#
_symmetry.space_group_name_H-M   'P 1'
#
loop_
_entity.id
_entity.type
_entity.pdbx_description
1 polymer ?
#
loop_
_entity_poly.entity_id
_entity_poly.type
_entity_poly.pdbx_seq_one_letter_code
_entity_poly.pdbx_strand_id
1 'polypeptide(L)'
;MVCVISYTGYDMEDAMIINKSSYERGFGHGTVYKSYLRELNEGQTSGRSKFRLLRKSDKVQQSIESHGLDRDGLPFIGQKLEAGQPDQCIYDSVLQKPKFNSFKDNESARVENVRLMGDEKDPSHCSLGYTIRYSRNPVIGDKFSSRHGQKGTLGQLWPQIDMPFTESGMTPDIIINPHAFPSRMTIGMLIESLAGKGGALKGEYVDVKPFEKYEDDDVVDYFGRELAKQGYNYYGNETMYAGTQGVEMKMDIFIGLVYY
;
A
#
# COMPACT_ATOMS: atom_id res chain seq x y z
N MET A 1 -9.55 -12.67 1.71
CA MET A 1 -9.75 -14.14 1.75
C MET A 1 -8.42 -14.83 1.50
N VAL A 2 -8.06 -15.75 2.40
CA VAL A 2 -6.80 -16.53 2.32
C VAL A 2 -7.14 -18.01 2.22
N CYS A 3 -6.59 -18.66 1.23
CA CYS A 3 -6.75 -20.09 0.95
C CYS A 3 -5.44 -20.82 1.28
N VAL A 4 -5.54 -21.92 2.02
CA VAL A 4 -4.40 -22.74 2.42
C VAL A 4 -4.33 -23.97 1.53
N ILE A 5 -3.58 -23.87 0.45
CA ILE A 5 -3.38 -24.94 -0.53
C ILE A 5 -2.08 -24.74 -1.29
N SER A 6 -1.44 -25.79 -1.76
CA SER A 6 -0.41 -25.70 -2.79
C SER A 6 -1.07 -25.90 -4.16
N TYR A 7 -1.06 -24.84 -5.00
CA TYR A 7 -1.90 -24.84 -6.19
C TYR A 7 -1.12 -24.95 -7.51
N THR A 8 -0.10 -24.14 -7.73
CA THR A 8 0.56 -24.04 -9.05
C THR A 8 2.06 -24.29 -9.03
N GLY A 9 2.63 -24.54 -7.84
CA GLY A 9 4.07 -24.64 -7.65
C GLY A 9 4.81 -23.30 -7.52
N TYR A 10 4.13 -22.15 -7.70
CA TYR A 10 4.68 -20.83 -7.43
C TYR A 10 4.53 -20.39 -5.96
N ASP A 11 3.97 -21.24 -5.14
CA ASP A 11 3.72 -21.10 -3.70
C ASP A 11 4.61 -22.03 -2.86
N MET A 12 5.71 -22.52 -3.43
CA MET A 12 6.62 -23.43 -2.73
C MET A 12 7.29 -22.74 -1.54
N GLU A 13 7.51 -23.51 -0.48
CA GLU A 13 8.06 -23.03 0.78
C GLU A 13 7.25 -21.83 1.35
N ASP A 14 7.84 -20.65 1.38
CA ASP A 14 7.23 -19.42 1.90
C ASP A 14 6.73 -18.47 0.80
N ALA A 15 6.67 -18.94 -0.43
CA ALA A 15 6.09 -18.16 -1.51
C ALA A 15 4.56 -18.16 -1.42
N MET A 16 3.97 -17.10 -1.90
CA MET A 16 2.51 -16.94 -1.96
C MET A 16 2.08 -16.47 -3.35
N ILE A 17 0.84 -16.78 -3.68
CA ILE A 17 0.20 -16.32 -4.91
C ILE A 17 -0.85 -15.28 -4.53
N ILE A 18 -0.86 -14.16 -5.24
CA ILE A 18 -1.89 -13.14 -5.09
C ILE A 18 -2.78 -13.13 -6.32
N ASN A 19 -4.08 -13.01 -6.10
CA ASN A 19 -5.07 -12.83 -7.15
C ASN A 19 -4.83 -11.50 -7.87
N LYS A 20 -4.63 -11.57 -9.19
CA LYS A 20 -4.36 -10.40 -10.02
C LYS A 20 -5.51 -9.38 -9.98
N SER A 21 -6.76 -9.82 -9.95
CA SER A 21 -7.88 -8.90 -9.80
C SER A 21 -7.91 -8.20 -8.45
N SER A 22 -7.54 -8.88 -7.36
CA SER A 22 -7.40 -8.27 -6.04
C SER A 22 -6.28 -7.23 -6.02
N TYR A 23 -5.15 -7.55 -6.66
CA TYR A 23 -4.06 -6.60 -6.89
C TYR A 23 -4.52 -5.36 -7.67
N GLU A 24 -5.23 -5.54 -8.78
CA GLU A 24 -5.75 -4.44 -9.61
C GLU A 24 -6.79 -3.58 -8.88
N ARG A 25 -7.51 -4.15 -7.91
CA ARG A 25 -8.41 -3.41 -7.00
C ARG A 25 -7.69 -2.67 -5.87
N GLY A 26 -6.36 -2.83 -5.76
CA GLY A 26 -5.55 -2.11 -4.79
C GLY A 26 -5.08 -2.92 -3.59
N PHE A 27 -5.17 -4.24 -3.63
CA PHE A 27 -4.67 -5.08 -2.54
C PHE A 27 -3.16 -4.88 -2.34
N GLY A 28 -2.75 -4.60 -1.09
CA GLY A 28 -1.36 -4.39 -0.72
C GLY A 28 -0.74 -3.09 -1.25
N HIS A 29 -1.48 -2.25 -2.00
CA HIS A 29 -0.98 -0.97 -2.48
C HIS A 29 -0.75 -0.01 -1.33
N GLY A 30 0.37 0.70 -1.39
CA GLY A 30 0.74 1.71 -0.42
C GLY A 30 1.13 3.03 -1.07
N THR A 31 1.11 4.09 -0.29
CA THR A 31 1.59 5.41 -0.69
C THR A 31 2.54 5.94 0.38
N VAL A 32 3.71 6.39 -0.05
CA VAL A 32 4.68 7.03 0.83
C VAL A 32 4.63 8.53 0.59
N TYR A 33 4.48 9.30 1.66
CA TYR A 33 4.52 10.75 1.63
C TYR A 33 5.86 11.26 2.16
N LYS A 34 6.47 12.18 1.43
CA LYS A 34 7.65 12.92 1.89
C LYS A 34 7.39 14.42 1.81
N SER A 35 7.74 15.13 2.86
CA SER A 35 7.64 16.58 2.89
C SER A 35 9.03 17.21 2.78
N TYR A 36 9.15 18.21 1.93
CA TYR A 36 10.36 18.98 1.72
C TYR A 36 10.13 20.41 2.18
N LEU A 37 11.12 20.94 2.88
CA LEU A 37 11.19 22.34 3.23
C LEU A 37 12.31 22.98 2.42
N ARG A 38 12.00 24.06 1.69
CA ARG A 38 12.95 24.85 0.94
C ARG A 38 12.93 26.27 1.47
N GLU A 39 14.00 26.67 2.14
CA GLU A 39 14.17 28.05 2.56
C GLU A 39 14.52 28.93 1.36
N LEU A 40 13.83 30.06 1.22
CA LEU A 40 14.10 31.01 0.13
C LEU A 40 15.42 31.77 0.32
N ASN A 41 15.92 31.76 1.55
CA ASN A 41 17.16 32.45 1.92
C ASN A 41 18.42 31.56 1.84
N GLU A 42 18.32 30.34 1.34
CA GLU A 42 19.49 29.48 1.07
C GLU A 42 20.48 30.20 0.15
N GLY A 43 21.52 30.81 0.70
CA GLY A 43 22.57 31.51 -0.06
C GLY A 43 23.01 32.86 0.51
N GLN A 44 22.49 33.29 1.65
CA GLN A 44 22.93 34.53 2.32
C GLN A 44 24.35 34.46 2.89
N THR A 45 25.10 33.40 2.71
CA THR A 45 26.46 33.25 3.27
C THR A 45 27.48 34.21 2.71
N SER A 46 27.16 35.08 1.74
CA SER A 46 28.14 36.02 1.19
C SER A 46 27.61 37.39 0.79
N GLY A 47 26.40 37.77 1.17
CA GLY A 47 25.86 39.12 0.85
C GLY A 47 25.63 39.42 -0.64
N ARG A 48 25.84 38.42 -1.51
CA ARG A 48 25.82 38.57 -2.98
C ARG A 48 24.54 38.13 -3.67
N SER A 49 23.61 37.49 -2.97
CA SER A 49 22.36 36.99 -3.58
C SER A 49 21.19 37.16 -2.61
N LYS A 50 20.09 37.70 -3.09
CA LYS A 50 18.82 37.81 -2.35
C LYS A 50 17.74 37.07 -3.16
N PHE A 51 17.31 35.93 -2.66
CA PHE A 51 16.28 35.15 -3.30
C PHE A 51 14.88 35.58 -2.85
N ARG A 52 13.95 35.60 -3.75
CA ARG A 52 12.53 35.84 -3.50
C ARG A 52 11.65 35.00 -4.42
N LEU A 53 10.37 34.89 -4.08
CA LEU A 53 9.38 34.35 -4.99
C LEU A 53 9.26 35.24 -6.25
N LEU A 54 8.81 34.62 -7.32
CA LEU A 54 8.54 35.29 -8.58
C LEU A 54 7.39 36.28 -8.43
N ARG A 55 7.52 37.42 -9.14
CA ARG A 55 6.47 38.43 -9.27
C ARG A 55 5.96 38.45 -10.72
N LYS A 56 4.72 38.88 -10.91
CA LYS A 56 4.13 39.06 -12.25
C LYS A 56 4.93 39.99 -13.16
N SER A 57 5.73 40.91 -12.58
CA SER A 57 6.58 41.84 -13.30
C SER A 57 7.89 41.22 -13.82
N ASP A 58 8.26 40.04 -13.33
CA ASP A 58 9.49 39.38 -13.75
C ASP A 58 9.27 38.76 -15.14
N LYS A 59 10.06 39.20 -16.13
CA LYS A 59 9.93 38.75 -17.53
C LYS A 59 10.49 37.33 -17.75
N VAL A 60 10.05 36.37 -16.93
CA VAL A 60 10.58 35.00 -16.89
C VAL A 60 9.50 33.97 -17.19
N GLN A 61 8.26 34.37 -17.40
CA GLN A 61 7.09 33.48 -17.49
C GLN A 61 7.24 32.40 -18.56
N GLN A 62 7.74 32.72 -19.75
CA GLN A 62 7.92 31.72 -20.82
C GLN A 62 8.95 30.64 -20.45
N SER A 63 9.99 31.01 -19.70
CA SER A 63 10.99 30.05 -19.22
C SER A 63 10.43 29.12 -18.15
N ILE A 64 9.52 29.61 -17.32
CA ILE A 64 8.91 28.82 -16.23
C ILE A 64 7.92 27.81 -16.79
N GLU A 65 7.05 28.26 -17.68
CA GLU A 65 6.06 27.40 -18.34
C GLU A 65 6.75 26.28 -19.17
N SER A 66 7.88 26.58 -19.81
CA SER A 66 8.67 25.56 -20.52
C SER A 66 9.29 24.50 -19.63
N HIS A 67 9.47 24.80 -18.33
CA HIS A 67 9.97 23.87 -17.33
C HIS A 67 8.85 23.17 -16.52
N GLY A 68 7.58 23.42 -16.88
CA GLY A 68 6.44 22.75 -16.26
C GLY A 68 6.11 23.23 -14.85
N LEU A 69 6.51 24.43 -14.47
CA LEU A 69 6.13 25.06 -13.21
C LEU A 69 5.00 26.07 -13.41
N ASP A 70 4.27 26.39 -12.35
CA ASP A 70 3.23 27.42 -12.39
C ASP A 70 3.89 28.83 -12.46
N ARG A 71 3.08 29.84 -12.77
CA ARG A 71 3.51 31.24 -12.98
C ARG A 71 4.21 31.87 -11.76
N ASP A 72 3.98 31.32 -10.57
CA ASP A 72 4.65 31.70 -9.34
C ASP A 72 6.00 30.98 -9.13
N GLY A 73 6.38 30.08 -10.05
CA GLY A 73 7.59 29.29 -9.99
C GLY A 73 7.51 28.06 -9.06
N LEU A 74 6.31 27.67 -8.66
CA LEU A 74 6.07 26.54 -7.80
C LEU A 74 5.49 25.36 -8.58
N PRO A 75 5.66 24.13 -8.08
CA PRO A 75 5.02 22.99 -8.70
C PRO A 75 3.52 23.00 -8.39
N PHE A 76 2.69 22.60 -9.35
CA PHE A 76 1.24 22.50 -9.12
C PHE A 76 0.86 21.15 -8.50
N ILE A 77 -0.21 21.19 -7.71
CA ILE A 77 -0.76 19.98 -7.08
C ILE A 77 -1.17 18.97 -8.16
N GLY A 78 -0.76 17.72 -8.00
CA GLY A 78 -0.97 16.65 -8.98
C GLY A 78 0.14 16.52 -10.04
N GLN A 79 1.06 17.48 -10.13
CA GLN A 79 2.19 17.42 -11.06
C GLN A 79 3.05 16.17 -10.80
N LYS A 80 3.42 15.47 -11.87
CA LYS A 80 4.42 14.42 -11.81
C LYS A 80 5.80 15.06 -11.88
N LEU A 81 6.65 14.74 -10.92
CA LEU A 81 8.05 15.13 -10.86
C LEU A 81 8.92 13.91 -11.18
N GLU A 82 9.88 14.10 -12.07
CA GLU A 82 10.89 13.11 -12.42
C GLU A 82 12.29 13.61 -12.00
N ALA A 83 13.23 12.68 -11.84
CA ALA A 83 14.59 13.02 -11.46
C ALA A 83 15.19 14.10 -12.36
N GLY A 84 15.73 15.14 -11.77
CA GLY A 84 16.34 16.28 -12.47
C GLY A 84 15.37 17.33 -12.99
N GLN A 85 14.05 17.11 -12.95
CA GLN A 85 13.08 18.16 -13.31
C GLN A 85 13.08 19.30 -12.29
N PRO A 86 12.85 20.54 -12.71
CA PRO A 86 12.69 21.64 -11.78
C PRO A 86 11.50 21.44 -10.85
N ASP A 87 11.73 21.55 -9.55
CA ASP A 87 10.72 21.52 -8.50
C ASP A 87 10.40 22.90 -7.92
N GLN A 88 11.23 23.89 -8.24
CA GLN A 88 11.03 25.26 -7.80
C GLN A 88 11.83 26.21 -8.68
N CYS A 89 11.26 27.40 -8.96
CA CYS A 89 11.97 28.54 -9.52
C CYS A 89 11.93 29.72 -8.55
N ILE A 90 13.07 30.23 -8.17
CA ILE A 90 13.24 31.44 -7.34
C ILE A 90 13.95 32.51 -8.13
N TYR A 91 13.72 33.76 -7.77
CA TYR A 91 14.34 34.92 -8.45
C TYR A 91 15.45 35.51 -7.60
N ASP A 92 16.64 35.60 -8.18
CA ASP A 92 17.75 36.33 -7.57
C ASP A 92 17.61 37.80 -7.90
N SER A 93 17.31 38.62 -6.89
CA SER A 93 17.08 40.06 -7.03
C SER A 93 18.37 40.84 -7.32
N VAL A 94 19.53 40.28 -7.00
CA VAL A 94 20.83 40.92 -7.23
C VAL A 94 21.32 40.65 -8.64
N LEU A 95 21.27 39.37 -9.06
CA LEU A 95 21.69 38.96 -10.39
C LEU A 95 20.60 39.16 -11.44
N GLN A 96 19.39 39.53 -11.03
CA GLN A 96 18.21 39.69 -11.90
C GLN A 96 17.96 38.46 -12.79
N LYS A 97 18.13 37.25 -12.26
CA LYS A 97 18.01 36.01 -12.99
C LYS A 97 17.17 34.98 -12.23
N PRO A 98 16.41 34.11 -12.93
CA PRO A 98 15.75 33.00 -12.32
C PRO A 98 16.78 31.92 -11.96
N LYS A 99 16.57 31.25 -10.81
CA LYS A 99 17.30 30.06 -10.39
C LYS A 99 16.33 28.92 -10.22
N PHE A 100 16.56 27.83 -10.94
CA PHE A 100 15.79 26.62 -10.83
C PHE A 100 16.44 25.65 -9.85
N ASN A 101 15.67 25.14 -8.93
CA ASN A 101 16.02 24.00 -8.09
C ASN A 101 15.45 22.75 -8.73
N SER A 102 16.18 21.64 -8.67
CA SER A 102 15.78 20.39 -9.29
C SER A 102 15.39 19.37 -8.25
N PHE A 103 14.41 18.55 -8.60
CA PHE A 103 14.01 17.38 -7.86
C PHE A 103 15.13 16.33 -7.89
N LYS A 104 15.58 15.89 -6.70
CA LYS A 104 16.80 15.08 -6.57
C LYS A 104 16.53 13.57 -6.40
N ASP A 105 15.31 13.18 -6.10
CA ASP A 105 15.00 11.76 -5.92
C ASP A 105 15.00 11.03 -7.28
N ASN A 106 15.49 9.80 -7.26
CA ASN A 106 15.56 8.97 -8.49
C ASN A 106 14.22 8.40 -8.93
N GLU A 107 13.23 8.39 -8.04
CA GLU A 107 11.89 7.88 -8.33
C GLU A 107 10.95 9.00 -8.72
N SER A 108 10.05 8.72 -9.65
CA SER A 108 9.00 9.67 -10.00
C SER A 108 7.98 9.79 -8.87
N ALA A 109 7.60 11.03 -8.56
CA ALA A 109 6.65 11.35 -7.51
C ALA A 109 5.52 12.25 -8.03
N ARG A 110 4.44 12.38 -7.27
CA ARG A 110 3.40 13.39 -7.53
C ARG A 110 3.34 14.40 -6.40
N VAL A 111 3.19 15.65 -6.76
CA VAL A 111 2.99 16.73 -5.80
C VAL A 111 1.60 16.62 -5.19
N GLU A 112 1.52 16.49 -3.88
CA GLU A 112 0.26 16.37 -3.13
C GLU A 112 -0.19 17.69 -2.56
N ASN A 113 0.74 18.47 -2.02
CA ASN A 113 0.45 19.74 -1.38
C ASN A 113 1.62 20.69 -1.53
N VAL A 114 1.32 21.98 -1.67
CA VAL A 114 2.30 23.07 -1.73
C VAL A 114 1.85 24.16 -0.75
N ARG A 115 2.74 24.56 0.16
CA ARG A 115 2.47 25.60 1.17
C ARG A 115 3.59 26.60 1.22
N LEU A 116 3.24 27.87 1.23
CA LEU A 116 4.14 28.94 1.58
C LEU A 116 4.03 29.19 3.09
N MET A 117 5.17 29.18 3.74
CA MET A 117 5.28 29.44 5.16
C MET A 117 6.11 30.71 5.35
N GLY A 118 5.55 31.69 6.05
CA GLY A 118 6.22 32.93 6.42
C GLY A 118 6.36 33.04 7.94
N ASP A 119 7.31 33.82 8.40
CA ASP A 119 7.40 34.21 9.80
C ASP A 119 6.67 35.54 9.96
N GLU A 120 5.70 35.62 10.88
CA GLU A 120 5.00 36.88 11.21
C GLU A 120 5.97 37.99 11.73
N LYS A 121 7.07 37.60 12.38
CA LYS A 121 8.08 38.50 12.94
C LYS A 121 9.12 38.94 11.92
N ASP A 122 9.37 38.14 10.90
CA ASP A 122 10.33 38.45 9.85
C ASP A 122 9.76 38.10 8.46
N PRO A 123 9.12 39.08 7.79
CA PRO A 123 8.59 38.88 6.44
C PRO A 123 9.65 38.53 5.40
N SER A 124 10.93 38.63 5.71
CA SER A 124 12.02 38.22 4.81
C SER A 124 12.28 36.72 4.86
N HIS A 125 11.84 36.06 5.93
CA HIS A 125 11.89 34.60 6.06
C HIS A 125 10.64 33.98 5.46
N CYS A 126 10.78 33.49 4.25
CA CYS A 126 9.75 32.71 3.58
C CYS A 126 10.32 31.34 3.20
N SER A 127 9.61 30.31 3.50
CA SER A 127 9.97 28.95 3.11
C SER A 127 8.84 28.29 2.32
N LEU A 128 9.21 27.43 1.40
CA LEU A 128 8.30 26.60 0.66
C LEU A 128 8.28 25.20 1.27
N GLY A 129 7.12 24.80 1.77
CA GLY A 129 6.83 23.40 2.13
C GLY A 129 6.05 22.73 1.01
N TYR A 130 6.54 21.64 0.46
CA TYR A 130 5.76 20.82 -0.44
C TYR A 130 5.85 19.34 -0.06
N THR A 131 4.71 18.67 -0.20
CA THR A 131 4.57 17.24 0.08
C THR A 131 4.40 16.52 -1.23
N ILE A 132 5.18 15.48 -1.40
CA ILE A 132 5.10 14.58 -2.56
C ILE A 132 4.68 13.18 -2.11
N ARG A 133 4.07 12.45 -3.02
CA ARG A 133 3.68 11.06 -2.82
C ARG A 133 4.32 10.14 -3.85
N TYR A 134 4.73 8.98 -3.38
CA TYR A 134 5.19 7.86 -4.19
C TYR A 134 4.19 6.72 -4.08
N SER A 135 3.85 6.11 -5.19
CA SER A 135 3.07 4.88 -5.19
C SER A 135 4.00 3.69 -4.93
N ARG A 136 3.62 2.86 -3.96
CA ARG A 136 4.32 1.62 -3.60
C ARG A 136 3.37 0.45 -3.85
N ASN A 137 3.28 0.04 -5.11
CA ASN A 137 2.49 -1.12 -5.50
C ASN A 137 3.33 -2.38 -5.29
N PRO A 138 2.73 -3.48 -4.84
CA PRO A 138 3.45 -4.74 -4.68
C PRO A 138 4.07 -5.21 -5.99
N VAL A 139 5.27 -5.75 -5.90
CA VAL A 139 5.96 -6.38 -7.03
C VAL A 139 6.34 -7.82 -6.67
N ILE A 140 6.51 -8.68 -7.68
CA ILE A 140 7.00 -10.05 -7.47
C ILE A 140 8.35 -9.98 -6.74
N GLY A 141 8.47 -10.73 -5.65
CA GLY A 141 9.61 -10.67 -4.75
C GLY A 141 9.38 -9.88 -3.47
N ASP A 142 8.32 -9.06 -3.38
CA ASP A 142 7.97 -8.35 -2.15
C ASP A 142 7.53 -9.32 -1.05
N LYS A 143 7.84 -8.95 0.19
CA LYS A 143 7.51 -9.75 1.36
C LYS A 143 6.20 -9.28 1.98
N PHE A 144 5.32 -10.22 2.19
CA PHE A 144 4.08 -10.06 2.95
C PHE A 144 4.16 -10.86 4.23
N SER A 145 3.44 -10.44 5.25
CA SER A 145 3.35 -11.16 6.52
C SER A 145 1.98 -11.02 7.13
N SER A 146 1.48 -12.12 7.70
CA SER A 146 0.35 -12.04 8.61
C SER A 146 0.78 -11.53 9.98
N ARG A 147 -0.18 -11.25 10.87
CA ARG A 147 0.09 -10.84 12.27
C ARG A 147 0.74 -11.93 13.11
N HIS A 148 0.86 -13.15 12.59
CA HIS A 148 1.41 -14.33 13.26
C HIS A 148 2.85 -14.64 12.82
N GLY A 149 3.52 -13.73 12.11
CA GLY A 149 4.91 -13.94 11.68
C GLY A 149 5.08 -14.89 10.50
N GLN A 150 4.02 -15.23 9.80
CA GLN A 150 4.03 -16.02 8.55
C GLN A 150 4.45 -15.14 7.37
N LYS A 151 5.72 -14.73 7.38
CA LYS A 151 6.29 -13.96 6.26
C LYS A 151 6.39 -14.84 5.03
N GLY A 152 5.98 -14.31 3.90
CA GLY A 152 6.08 -14.97 2.61
C GLY A 152 6.46 -14.01 1.51
N THR A 153 7.01 -14.52 0.44
CA THR A 153 7.41 -13.75 -0.72
C THR A 153 6.35 -13.87 -1.81
N LEU A 154 5.96 -12.75 -2.42
CA LEU A 154 5.07 -12.77 -3.57
C LEU A 154 5.76 -13.50 -4.73
N GLY A 155 5.30 -14.72 -5.03
CA GLY A 155 5.85 -15.54 -6.10
C GLY A 155 5.24 -15.22 -7.45
N GLN A 156 3.92 -15.00 -7.50
CA GLN A 156 3.19 -14.76 -8.75
C GLN A 156 1.88 -13.99 -8.51
N LEU A 157 1.51 -13.17 -9.51
CA LEU A 157 0.16 -12.63 -9.67
C LEU A 157 -0.62 -13.58 -10.59
N TRP A 158 -1.65 -14.22 -10.06
CA TRP A 158 -2.41 -15.25 -10.80
C TRP A 158 -3.72 -14.66 -11.32
N PRO A 159 -4.08 -14.88 -12.59
CA PRO A 159 -5.36 -14.41 -13.12
C PRO A 159 -6.54 -14.97 -12.33
N GLN A 160 -7.55 -14.14 -12.06
CA GLN A 160 -8.72 -14.57 -11.28
C GLN A 160 -9.46 -15.74 -11.93
N ILE A 161 -9.50 -15.80 -13.26
CA ILE A 161 -10.15 -16.88 -14.00
C ILE A 161 -9.54 -18.26 -13.73
N ASP A 162 -8.23 -18.28 -13.44
CA ASP A 162 -7.48 -19.49 -13.17
C ASP A 162 -7.33 -19.80 -11.68
N MET A 163 -7.85 -18.91 -10.80
CA MET A 163 -7.86 -19.11 -9.36
C MET A 163 -8.85 -20.21 -8.96
N PRO A 164 -8.56 -20.98 -7.90
CA PRO A 164 -9.55 -21.87 -7.33
C PRO A 164 -10.74 -21.08 -6.79
N PHE A 165 -11.93 -21.64 -6.85
CA PHE A 165 -13.14 -20.99 -6.37
C PHE A 165 -14.00 -21.95 -5.57
N THR A 166 -14.75 -21.42 -4.62
CA THR A 166 -15.69 -22.19 -3.80
C THR A 166 -16.99 -22.45 -4.56
N GLU A 167 -17.83 -23.34 -4.05
CA GLU A 167 -19.17 -23.63 -4.60
C GLU A 167 -20.05 -22.37 -4.68
N SER A 168 -19.87 -21.43 -3.74
CA SER A 168 -20.54 -20.12 -3.76
C SER A 168 -19.96 -19.12 -4.79
N GLY A 169 -18.89 -19.50 -5.50
CA GLY A 169 -18.22 -18.65 -6.50
C GLY A 169 -17.16 -17.69 -5.94
N MET A 170 -16.84 -17.78 -4.65
CA MET A 170 -15.78 -16.94 -4.07
C MET A 170 -14.39 -17.40 -4.48
N THR A 171 -13.54 -16.46 -4.90
CA THR A 171 -12.13 -16.69 -5.19
C THR A 171 -11.26 -16.10 -4.08
N PRO A 172 -10.17 -16.76 -3.67
CA PRO A 172 -9.26 -16.20 -2.68
C PRO A 172 -8.49 -15.00 -3.24
N ASP A 173 -8.06 -14.12 -2.34
CA ASP A 173 -7.13 -13.02 -2.65
C ASP A 173 -5.68 -13.49 -2.59
N ILE A 174 -5.39 -14.40 -1.65
CA ILE A 174 -4.06 -14.97 -1.41
C ILE A 174 -4.17 -16.50 -1.32
N ILE A 175 -3.20 -17.17 -1.91
CA ILE A 175 -2.94 -18.59 -1.70
C ILE A 175 -1.61 -18.75 -0.97
N ILE A 176 -1.62 -19.50 0.11
CA ILE A 176 -0.43 -19.82 0.91
C ILE A 176 -0.23 -21.33 0.99
N ASN A 177 1.03 -21.75 1.06
CA ASN A 177 1.38 -23.15 1.14
C ASN A 177 1.10 -23.71 2.55
N PRO A 178 0.40 -24.83 2.68
CA PRO A 178 0.14 -25.49 3.96
C PRO A 178 1.43 -25.92 4.69
N HIS A 179 2.52 -26.18 3.99
CA HIS A 179 3.81 -26.55 4.58
C HIS A 179 4.41 -25.48 5.51
N ALA A 180 3.92 -24.24 5.41
CA ALA A 180 4.36 -23.17 6.30
C ALA A 180 3.88 -23.34 7.76
N PHE A 181 2.87 -24.14 8.03
CA PHE A 181 2.25 -24.25 9.36
C PHE A 181 2.91 -25.27 10.31
N PRO A 182 3.24 -26.50 9.90
CA PRO A 182 3.66 -27.55 10.85
C PRO A 182 4.93 -27.17 11.61
N SER A 183 5.94 -26.66 10.94
CA SER A 183 7.24 -26.31 11.57
C SER A 183 7.18 -25.04 12.40
N ARG A 184 6.29 -24.10 12.07
CA ARG A 184 6.17 -22.80 12.75
C ARG A 184 5.15 -22.79 13.86
N MET A 185 4.27 -23.78 13.88
CA MET A 185 3.22 -23.91 14.91
C MET A 185 2.36 -22.64 15.08
N THR A 186 2.09 -21.92 14.01
CA THR A 186 1.30 -20.68 14.02
C THR A 186 -0.19 -20.96 14.01
N ILE A 187 -0.67 -21.67 15.02
CA ILE A 187 -2.08 -22.08 15.15
C ILE A 187 -3.00 -20.87 15.26
N GLY A 188 -2.52 -19.78 15.89
CA GLY A 188 -3.27 -18.52 15.96
C GLY A 188 -3.74 -17.96 14.62
N MET A 189 -2.99 -18.18 13.55
CA MET A 189 -3.41 -17.77 12.21
C MET A 189 -4.60 -18.58 11.70
N LEU A 190 -4.65 -19.88 11.99
CA LEU A 190 -5.79 -20.72 11.63
C LEU A 190 -7.05 -20.33 12.43
N ILE A 191 -6.86 -20.04 13.72
CA ILE A 191 -7.95 -19.54 14.58
C ILE A 191 -8.43 -18.16 14.09
N GLU A 192 -7.53 -17.25 13.73
CA GLU A 192 -7.89 -15.95 13.13
C GLU A 192 -8.72 -16.14 11.87
N SER A 193 -8.31 -17.05 10.99
CA SER A 193 -9.01 -17.33 9.73
C SER A 193 -10.43 -17.84 9.97
N LEU A 194 -10.59 -18.76 10.93
CA LEU A 194 -11.88 -19.32 11.33
C LEU A 194 -12.78 -18.24 11.95
N ALA A 195 -12.25 -17.53 12.92
CA ALA A 195 -12.96 -16.48 13.64
C ALA A 195 -13.34 -15.31 12.73
N GLY A 196 -12.43 -14.90 11.83
CA GLY A 196 -12.71 -13.88 10.84
C GLY A 196 -13.83 -14.26 9.89
N LYS A 197 -13.87 -15.51 9.44
CA LYS A 197 -14.96 -16.06 8.61
C LYS A 197 -16.29 -16.05 9.37
N GLY A 198 -16.31 -16.55 10.61
CA GLY A 198 -17.49 -16.56 11.47
C GLY A 198 -18.00 -15.16 11.77
N GLY A 199 -17.13 -14.23 12.13
CA GLY A 199 -17.47 -12.83 12.39
C GLY A 199 -18.01 -12.12 11.14
N ALA A 200 -17.43 -12.36 9.96
CA ALA A 200 -17.92 -11.78 8.71
C ALA A 200 -19.34 -12.28 8.34
N LEU A 201 -19.63 -13.56 8.55
CA LEU A 201 -20.96 -14.13 8.30
C LEU A 201 -22.01 -13.62 9.30
N LYS A 202 -21.61 -13.42 10.55
CA LYS A 202 -22.48 -12.88 11.61
C LYS A 202 -22.63 -11.36 11.53
N GLY A 203 -21.68 -10.68 10.90
CA GLY A 203 -21.63 -9.22 10.83
C GLY A 203 -21.10 -8.56 12.11
N GLU A 204 -20.28 -9.26 12.89
CA GLU A 204 -19.73 -8.80 14.15
C GLU A 204 -18.21 -8.61 14.07
N TYR A 205 -17.72 -7.62 14.81
CA TYR A 205 -16.31 -7.45 15.05
C TYR A 205 -15.84 -8.42 16.12
N VAL A 206 -14.85 -9.24 15.80
CA VAL A 206 -14.30 -10.25 16.71
C VAL A 206 -13.05 -9.73 17.36
N ASP A 207 -13.07 -9.55 18.68
CA ASP A 207 -11.91 -9.20 19.51
C ASP A 207 -11.60 -10.35 20.48
N VAL A 208 -10.60 -11.13 20.14
CA VAL A 208 -10.16 -12.29 20.96
C VAL A 208 -8.80 -12.00 21.55
N LYS A 209 -8.71 -12.03 22.88
CA LYS A 209 -7.46 -11.87 23.58
C LYS A 209 -6.74 -13.22 23.78
N PRO A 210 -5.41 -13.23 23.84
CA PRO A 210 -4.65 -14.45 24.08
C PRO A 210 -5.05 -15.10 25.42
N PHE A 211 -5.23 -16.42 25.41
CA PHE A 211 -5.53 -17.26 26.58
C PHE A 211 -6.86 -16.96 27.29
N GLU A 212 -7.72 -16.13 26.74
CA GLU A 212 -9.05 -15.87 27.23
C GLU A 212 -10.09 -16.70 26.44
N LYS A 213 -11.19 -17.05 27.11
CA LYS A 213 -12.36 -17.64 26.45
C LYS A 213 -13.14 -16.55 25.74
N TYR A 214 -13.81 -16.91 24.66
CA TYR A 214 -14.73 -16.03 23.94
C TYR A 214 -16.17 -16.42 24.31
N GLU A 215 -16.90 -15.50 24.93
CA GLU A 215 -18.26 -15.76 25.45
C GLU A 215 -18.37 -17.04 26.29
N ASP A 216 -17.39 -17.25 27.20
CA ASP A 216 -17.27 -18.40 28.09
C ASP A 216 -16.95 -19.76 27.42
N ASP A 217 -16.76 -19.79 26.11
CA ASP A 217 -16.43 -20.96 25.32
C ASP A 217 -14.97 -20.95 24.81
N ASP A 218 -14.50 -22.10 24.38
CA ASP A 218 -13.30 -22.16 23.55
C ASP A 218 -13.53 -21.47 22.19
N VAL A 219 -12.57 -20.67 21.75
CA VAL A 219 -12.68 -19.87 20.51
C VAL A 219 -13.01 -20.75 19.29
N VAL A 220 -12.38 -21.91 19.19
CA VAL A 220 -12.59 -22.83 18.04
C VAL A 220 -14.00 -23.42 18.08
N ASP A 221 -14.45 -23.85 19.27
CA ASP A 221 -15.79 -24.43 19.44
C ASP A 221 -16.88 -23.39 19.19
N TYR A 222 -16.70 -22.17 19.68
CA TYR A 222 -17.66 -21.09 19.46
C TYR A 222 -17.83 -20.79 17.95
N PHE A 223 -16.73 -20.48 17.25
CA PHE A 223 -16.81 -20.12 15.82
C PHE A 223 -17.14 -21.32 14.94
N GLY A 224 -16.71 -22.52 15.30
CA GLY A 224 -17.11 -23.74 14.60
C GLY A 224 -18.63 -23.95 14.62
N ARG A 225 -19.27 -23.74 15.78
CA ARG A 225 -20.74 -23.83 15.90
C ARG A 225 -21.44 -22.68 15.15
N GLU A 226 -20.89 -21.49 15.17
CA GLU A 226 -21.45 -20.36 14.41
C GLU A 226 -21.37 -20.62 12.88
N LEU A 227 -20.26 -21.15 12.39
CA LEU A 227 -20.14 -21.55 10.99
C LEU A 227 -21.16 -22.63 10.61
N ALA A 228 -21.31 -23.65 11.47
CA ALA A 228 -22.30 -24.72 11.24
C ALA A 228 -23.75 -24.19 11.20
N LYS A 229 -24.12 -23.22 12.05
CA LYS A 229 -25.42 -22.55 12.00
C LYS A 229 -25.67 -21.82 10.68
N GLN A 230 -24.63 -21.30 10.06
CA GLN A 230 -24.69 -20.60 8.77
C GLN A 230 -24.59 -21.56 7.56
N GLY A 231 -24.53 -22.88 7.80
CA GLY A 231 -24.45 -23.90 6.74
C GLY A 231 -23.03 -24.16 6.21
N TYR A 232 -22.01 -23.67 6.89
CA TYR A 232 -20.60 -23.92 6.57
C TYR A 232 -20.04 -25.09 7.39
N ASN A 233 -18.89 -25.61 6.95
CA ASN A 233 -18.19 -26.65 7.69
C ASN A 233 -17.68 -26.10 9.03
N TYR A 234 -17.82 -26.89 10.10
CA TYR A 234 -17.38 -26.56 11.45
C TYR A 234 -15.90 -26.18 11.52
N TYR A 235 -15.03 -26.83 10.75
CA TYR A 235 -13.59 -26.57 10.70
C TYR A 235 -13.17 -25.49 9.70
N GLY A 236 -14.11 -24.82 9.02
CA GLY A 236 -13.83 -23.77 8.06
C GLY A 236 -13.36 -24.24 6.67
N ASN A 237 -13.38 -25.54 6.43
CA ASN A 237 -13.06 -26.10 5.12
C ASN A 237 -14.21 -25.89 4.13
N GLU A 238 -13.89 -25.75 2.86
CA GLU A 238 -14.89 -25.71 1.78
C GLU A 238 -14.46 -26.56 0.60
N THR A 239 -15.43 -27.11 -0.09
CA THR A 239 -15.23 -27.74 -1.41
C THR A 239 -14.86 -26.64 -2.41
N MET A 240 -13.77 -26.85 -3.13
CA MET A 240 -13.30 -25.90 -4.15
C MET A 240 -13.11 -26.58 -5.50
N TYR A 241 -13.20 -25.75 -6.54
CA TYR A 241 -13.01 -26.13 -7.94
C TYR A 241 -11.74 -25.48 -8.48
N ALA A 242 -10.99 -26.24 -9.28
CA ALA A 242 -9.81 -25.71 -9.96
C ALA A 242 -10.23 -24.75 -11.08
N GLY A 243 -9.78 -23.48 -11.02
CA GLY A 243 -10.15 -22.48 -12.02
C GLY A 243 -9.68 -22.83 -13.44
N THR A 244 -8.52 -23.49 -13.56
CA THR A 244 -7.94 -23.87 -14.86
C THR A 244 -8.67 -25.02 -15.55
N GLN A 245 -9.35 -25.88 -14.79
CA GLN A 245 -9.97 -27.11 -15.32
C GLN A 245 -11.49 -27.15 -15.07
N GLY A 246 -12.00 -26.36 -14.13
CA GLY A 246 -13.40 -26.40 -13.70
C GLY A 246 -13.79 -27.69 -12.98
N VAL A 247 -12.81 -28.45 -12.49
CA VAL A 247 -13.03 -29.76 -11.83
C VAL A 247 -12.95 -29.54 -10.31
N GLU A 248 -13.84 -30.25 -9.60
CA GLU A 248 -13.84 -30.32 -8.15
C GLU A 248 -12.49 -30.87 -7.62
N MET A 249 -11.95 -30.26 -6.60
CA MET A 249 -10.75 -30.75 -5.92
C MET A 249 -11.07 -31.94 -5.03
N LYS A 250 -10.16 -32.91 -5.00
CA LYS A 250 -10.36 -34.17 -4.26
C LYS A 250 -10.33 -34.04 -2.73
N MET A 251 -10.19 -32.83 -2.21
CA MET A 251 -10.14 -32.55 -0.78
C MET A 251 -10.78 -31.20 -0.48
N ASP A 252 -11.33 -31.09 0.70
CA ASP A 252 -11.81 -29.82 1.22
C ASP A 252 -10.64 -28.92 1.58
N ILE A 253 -10.77 -27.63 1.23
CA ILE A 253 -9.72 -26.62 1.36
C ILE A 253 -10.06 -25.67 2.50
N PHE A 254 -9.10 -25.44 3.38
CA PHE A 254 -9.24 -24.44 4.44
C PHE A 254 -9.16 -23.04 3.86
N ILE A 255 -10.23 -22.27 4.02
CA ILE A 255 -10.35 -20.90 3.51
C ILE A 255 -11.04 -20.00 4.54
N GLY A 256 -10.52 -18.82 4.75
CA GLY A 256 -11.09 -17.86 5.67
C GLY A 256 -10.48 -16.47 5.53
N LEU A 257 -10.66 -15.63 6.54
CA LEU A 257 -10.18 -14.25 6.57
C LEU A 257 -8.96 -14.11 7.45
N VAL A 258 -7.88 -13.58 6.90
CA VAL A 258 -6.64 -13.26 7.64
C VAL A 258 -6.18 -11.87 7.24
N TYR A 259 -5.69 -11.10 8.20
CA TYR A 259 -5.07 -9.80 7.96
C TYR A 259 -3.61 -9.97 7.51
N TYR A 260 -3.30 -9.44 6.36
CA TYR A 260 -1.96 -9.41 5.77
C TYR A 260 -1.44 -7.99 5.62
#